data_54d5f448a244be4ebcd805ddb7511369
#
_entry.id   54d5f448a244be4ebcd805ddb7511369
#
_cell.length_a   1.000
_cell.length_b   1.000
_cell.length_c   1.000
_cell.angle_alpha   90.00
_cell.angle_beta   90.00
_cell.angle_gamma   90.00
#
_symmetry.space_group_name_H-M   'P 1'
#
loop_
_entity.id
_entity.type
_entity.pdbx_description
1 polymer ?
#
loop_
_entity_poly.entity_id
_entity_poly.type
_entity_poly.pdbx_seq_one_letter_code
_entity_poly.pdbx_strand_id
1 'polypeptide(L)'
;STPKPSSAASDVYKRQQQAVVPADIYIHSAHAASYQPYAQKNGLQACDTNLAVAQAADVIVLAVKPNIALAALKEVQAALTGKWVITMVSGLSLADYATVVPDLPVLRIMPNVNVAIGAGMTALVGNDALTPEQYAAGQQLFDAIGATSAIAEKDFPTFSALAGSSPAYIYFFIDAMARAGVKHGLSKDAATKIAAQATLGSAQNVLASDKIPFDLIDQVSSPGGTTVAGLLAMEEAGFMTAVVKGIDATIAKELGES
;
A
#
# COMPACT_ATOMS: atom_id res chain seq x y z
N SER A 1 15.29 13.92 -16.40
CA SER A 1 14.89 14.20 -15.04
C SER A 1 14.91 12.88 -14.27
N THR A 2 15.87 12.73 -13.36
CA THR A 2 15.93 11.62 -12.39
C THR A 2 14.61 11.58 -11.63
N PRO A 3 13.92 10.41 -11.52
CA PRO A 3 12.79 10.30 -10.62
C PRO A 3 13.31 10.60 -9.21
N LYS A 4 12.75 11.61 -8.57
CA LYS A 4 12.94 11.79 -7.12
C LYS A 4 12.54 10.46 -6.47
N PRO A 5 13.32 9.92 -5.50
CA PRO A 5 12.82 8.82 -4.68
C PRO A 5 11.43 9.25 -4.20
N SER A 6 10.43 8.39 -4.40
CA SER A 6 9.06 8.74 -4.09
C SER A 6 9.02 9.25 -2.65
N SER A 7 8.37 10.39 -2.41
CA SER A 7 8.18 10.93 -1.06
C SER A 7 7.62 9.87 -0.09
N ALA A 8 6.87 8.89 -0.62
CA ALA A 8 6.38 7.73 0.08
C ALA A 8 7.49 6.91 0.79
N ALA A 9 8.61 6.63 0.14
CA ALA A 9 9.69 5.87 0.77
C ALA A 9 10.33 6.64 1.96
N SER A 10 10.40 7.98 1.87
CA SER A 10 10.98 8.80 2.95
C SER A 10 10.06 8.93 4.16
N ASP A 11 8.75 8.90 3.96
CA ASP A 11 7.77 9.09 5.04
C ASP A 11 7.40 7.77 5.72
N VAL A 12 7.38 6.64 4.99
CA VAL A 12 7.37 5.29 5.55
C VAL A 12 8.52 5.14 6.54
N TYR A 13 9.72 5.56 6.13
CA TYR A 13 10.90 5.54 6.97
C TYR A 13 10.74 6.36 8.26
N LYS A 14 10.23 7.60 8.20
CA LYS A 14 10.05 8.45 9.39
C LYS A 14 9.13 7.86 10.44
N ARG A 15 8.08 7.14 10.04
CA ARG A 15 7.14 6.51 10.98
C ARG A 15 7.64 5.16 11.47
N GLN A 16 8.36 4.41 10.64
CA GLN A 16 9.04 3.18 11.04
C GLN A 16 10.22 3.43 11.99
N GLN A 17 10.77 4.66 12.06
CA GLN A 17 11.79 5.04 13.03
C GLN A 17 11.39 4.78 14.50
N GLN A 18 10.09 4.73 14.79
CA GLN A 18 9.59 4.36 16.12
C GLN A 18 9.58 2.83 16.34
N ALA A 19 9.54 2.05 15.26
CA ALA A 19 9.51 0.59 15.30
C ALA A 19 10.89 -0.05 15.06
N VAL A 20 11.80 0.63 14.34
CA VAL A 20 13.15 0.14 14.03
C VAL A 20 14.16 1.28 14.21
N VAL A 21 15.25 1.00 14.93
CA VAL A 21 16.35 1.96 15.11
C VAL A 21 17.05 2.21 13.77
N PRO A 22 17.23 3.47 13.32
CA PRO A 22 17.84 3.76 12.02
C PRO A 22 19.21 3.12 11.79
N ALA A 23 20.03 3.03 12.83
CA ALA A 23 21.34 2.44 12.78
C ALA A 23 21.34 0.92 12.48
N ASP A 24 20.19 0.25 12.69
CA ASP A 24 19.99 -1.17 12.41
C ASP A 24 19.42 -1.43 11.01
N ILE A 25 19.23 -0.36 10.21
CA ILE A 25 18.72 -0.47 8.84
C ILE A 25 19.89 -0.37 7.86
N TYR A 26 20.11 -1.45 7.13
CA TYR A 26 21.12 -1.57 6.08
C TYR A 26 20.48 -1.42 4.72
N ILE A 27 21.04 -0.58 3.85
CA ILE A 27 20.47 -0.36 2.52
C ILE A 27 21.50 -0.46 1.40
N HIS A 28 21.05 -1.01 0.27
CA HIS A 28 21.78 -1.01 -1.00
C HIS A 28 20.82 -0.77 -2.16
N SER A 29 21.31 -0.17 -3.24
CA SER A 29 20.61 -0.03 -4.52
C SER A 29 21.63 0.07 -5.64
N ALA A 30 21.22 -0.24 -6.87
CA ALA A 30 22.09 -0.21 -8.06
C ALA A 30 22.79 1.13 -8.32
N HIS A 31 22.29 2.24 -7.78
CA HIS A 31 22.82 3.59 -8.00
C HIS A 31 23.26 4.22 -6.67
N ALA A 32 24.55 4.18 -6.39
CA ALA A 32 25.15 4.75 -5.17
C ALA A 32 24.74 6.22 -4.92
N ALA A 33 24.68 7.03 -5.98
CA ALA A 33 24.26 8.43 -5.92
C ALA A 33 22.81 8.64 -5.40
N SER A 34 21.97 7.61 -5.40
CA SER A 34 20.59 7.72 -4.91
C SER A 34 20.44 7.26 -3.45
N TYR A 35 21.08 6.16 -3.05
CA TYR A 35 20.87 5.61 -1.72
C TYR A 35 21.89 6.08 -0.65
N GLN A 36 23.13 6.36 -1.03
CA GLN A 36 24.14 6.81 -0.07
C GLN A 36 23.80 8.16 0.61
N PRO A 37 23.40 9.23 -0.13
CA PRO A 37 22.96 10.46 0.50
C PRO A 37 21.69 10.29 1.34
N TYR A 38 20.80 9.37 0.94
CA TYR A 38 19.59 9.04 1.69
C TYR A 38 19.95 8.35 3.02
N ALA A 39 20.86 7.37 2.98
CA ALA A 39 21.36 6.71 4.18
C ALA A 39 22.00 7.70 5.15
N GLN A 40 22.91 8.53 4.67
CA GLN A 40 23.57 9.55 5.48
C GLN A 40 22.58 10.52 6.13
N LYS A 41 21.63 11.03 5.35
CA LYS A 41 20.62 11.97 5.85
C LYS A 41 19.73 11.38 6.95
N ASN A 42 19.47 10.08 6.92
CA ASN A 42 18.52 9.40 7.79
C ASN A 42 19.19 8.49 8.84
N GLY A 43 20.52 8.47 8.91
CA GLY A 43 21.27 7.68 9.90
C GLY A 43 21.25 6.15 9.63
N LEU A 44 21.08 5.74 8.35
CA LEU A 44 21.08 4.35 7.93
C LEU A 44 22.49 3.88 7.59
N GLN A 45 22.69 2.57 7.50
CA GLN A 45 23.91 1.92 7.07
C GLN A 45 23.90 1.68 5.55
N ALA A 46 24.69 2.44 4.80
CA ALA A 46 24.88 2.21 3.36
C ALA A 46 25.83 1.04 3.13
N CYS A 47 25.41 0.03 2.37
CA CYS A 47 26.22 -1.12 1.97
C CYS A 47 26.54 -1.06 0.48
N ASP A 48 27.71 -1.57 0.08
CA ASP A 48 28.17 -1.52 -1.31
C ASP A 48 27.55 -2.63 -2.19
N THR A 49 27.01 -3.70 -1.57
CA THR A 49 26.43 -4.85 -2.28
C THR A 49 25.18 -5.39 -1.58
N ASN A 50 24.32 -6.09 -2.34
CA ASN A 50 23.22 -6.87 -1.77
C ASN A 50 23.71 -7.91 -0.75
N LEU A 51 24.85 -8.53 -1.03
CA LEU A 51 25.45 -9.51 -0.14
C LEU A 51 25.82 -8.90 1.23
N ALA A 52 26.39 -7.70 1.25
CA ALA A 52 26.72 -7.01 2.48
C ALA A 52 25.47 -6.69 3.32
N VAL A 53 24.36 -6.27 2.67
CA VAL A 53 23.07 -6.11 3.36
C VAL A 53 22.60 -7.44 3.93
N ALA A 54 22.61 -8.51 3.12
CA ALA A 54 22.13 -9.82 3.53
C ALA A 54 22.96 -10.43 4.67
N GLN A 55 24.25 -10.13 4.76
CA GLN A 55 25.10 -10.57 5.87
C GLN A 55 24.82 -9.81 7.17
N ALA A 56 24.54 -8.51 7.07
CA ALA A 56 24.37 -7.62 8.23
C ALA A 56 22.97 -7.69 8.87
N ALA A 57 21.91 -7.99 8.11
CA ALA A 57 20.54 -7.96 8.56
C ALA A 57 19.95 -9.35 8.82
N ASP A 58 19.01 -9.47 9.77
CA ASP A 58 18.25 -10.69 10.05
C ASP A 58 16.98 -10.77 9.20
N VAL A 59 16.44 -9.62 8.81
CA VAL A 59 15.23 -9.48 7.98
C VAL A 59 15.60 -8.76 6.70
N ILE A 60 15.32 -9.38 5.56
CA ILE A 60 15.62 -8.81 4.25
C ILE A 60 14.35 -8.23 3.65
N VAL A 61 14.32 -6.93 3.40
CA VAL A 61 13.20 -6.28 2.70
C VAL A 61 13.53 -6.17 1.21
N LEU A 62 12.81 -6.94 0.40
CA LEU A 62 12.97 -6.95 -1.06
C LEU A 62 12.04 -5.92 -1.71
N ALA A 63 12.61 -4.78 -2.12
CA ALA A 63 11.90 -3.65 -2.71
C ALA A 63 12.50 -3.24 -4.07
N VAL A 64 12.65 -4.22 -4.96
CA VAL A 64 13.23 -4.07 -6.29
C VAL A 64 12.17 -4.28 -7.38
N LYS A 65 12.52 -4.02 -8.65
CA LYS A 65 11.62 -4.31 -9.78
C LYS A 65 11.40 -5.82 -9.93
N PRO A 66 10.23 -6.28 -10.38
CA PRO A 66 9.89 -7.70 -10.50
C PRO A 66 10.91 -8.51 -11.31
N ASN A 67 11.38 -7.97 -12.42
CA ASN A 67 12.29 -8.64 -13.35
C ASN A 67 13.70 -8.92 -12.79
N ILE A 68 14.08 -8.31 -11.64
CA ILE A 68 15.39 -8.54 -11.02
C ILE A 68 15.29 -9.21 -9.65
N ALA A 69 14.08 -9.35 -9.09
CA ALA A 69 13.87 -9.78 -7.72
C ALA A 69 14.43 -11.19 -7.43
N LEU A 70 14.09 -12.17 -8.26
CA LEU A 70 14.58 -13.55 -8.09
C LEU A 70 16.09 -13.67 -8.29
N ALA A 71 16.66 -12.91 -9.22
CA ALA A 71 18.10 -12.86 -9.44
C ALA A 71 18.84 -12.25 -8.23
N ALA A 72 18.30 -11.17 -7.65
CA ALA A 72 18.86 -10.55 -6.46
C ALA A 72 18.82 -11.49 -5.23
N LEU A 73 17.74 -12.26 -5.04
CA LEU A 73 17.68 -13.28 -3.99
C LEU A 73 18.67 -14.42 -4.23
N LYS A 74 18.80 -14.89 -5.46
CA LYS A 74 19.73 -15.95 -5.84
C LYS A 74 21.20 -15.54 -5.57
N GLU A 75 21.55 -14.28 -5.85
CA GLU A 75 22.87 -13.72 -5.58
C GLU A 75 23.27 -13.85 -4.11
N VAL A 76 22.31 -13.64 -3.20
CA VAL A 76 22.57 -13.62 -1.74
C VAL A 76 22.13 -14.89 -1.01
N GLN A 77 21.66 -15.90 -1.71
CA GLN A 77 21.05 -17.12 -1.16
C GLN A 77 21.86 -17.76 -0.02
N ALA A 78 23.18 -17.85 -0.19
CA ALA A 78 24.07 -18.44 0.82
C ALA A 78 24.10 -17.65 2.15
N ALA A 79 23.77 -16.35 2.13
CA ALA A 79 23.73 -15.49 3.29
C ALA A 79 22.35 -15.44 3.99
N LEU A 80 21.34 -16.15 3.47
CA LEU A 80 19.97 -16.11 3.98
C LEU A 80 19.68 -17.20 5.03
N THR A 81 20.63 -18.05 5.36
CA THR A 81 20.44 -19.10 6.39
C THR A 81 20.05 -18.49 7.74
N GLY A 82 18.91 -18.95 8.30
CA GLY A 82 18.37 -18.44 9.57
C GLY A 82 17.68 -17.08 9.50
N LYS A 83 17.52 -16.52 8.30
CA LYS A 83 16.89 -15.23 8.05
C LYS A 83 15.54 -15.41 7.37
N TRP A 84 14.79 -14.31 7.23
CA TRP A 84 13.53 -14.30 6.51
C TRP A 84 13.40 -13.05 5.63
N VAL A 85 12.48 -13.11 4.66
CA VAL A 85 12.30 -12.06 3.65
C VAL A 85 10.91 -11.46 3.76
N ILE A 86 10.84 -10.14 3.73
CA ILE A 86 9.62 -9.37 3.43
C ILE A 86 9.73 -8.90 1.99
N THR A 87 8.74 -9.22 1.15
CA THR A 87 8.73 -8.78 -0.24
C THR A 87 7.51 -7.93 -0.56
N MET A 88 7.73 -6.77 -1.19
CA MET A 88 6.68 -5.92 -1.74
C MET A 88 6.69 -5.89 -3.28
N VAL A 89 7.33 -6.88 -3.88
CA VAL A 89 7.45 -6.97 -5.34
C VAL A 89 6.12 -7.46 -5.93
N SER A 90 5.51 -6.66 -6.80
CA SER A 90 4.28 -7.04 -7.52
C SER A 90 4.57 -8.07 -8.61
N GLY A 91 3.55 -8.87 -8.96
CA GLY A 91 3.62 -9.84 -10.06
C GLY A 91 4.45 -11.09 -9.78
N LEU A 92 4.95 -11.31 -8.56
CA LEU A 92 5.60 -12.55 -8.14
C LEU A 92 4.80 -13.20 -7.01
N SER A 93 4.56 -14.50 -7.12
CA SER A 93 3.88 -15.33 -6.12
C SER A 93 4.88 -15.92 -5.12
N LEU A 94 4.39 -16.43 -3.98
CA LEU A 94 5.20 -17.21 -3.04
C LEU A 94 5.82 -18.44 -3.70
N ALA A 95 5.11 -19.05 -4.67
CA ALA A 95 5.63 -20.18 -5.45
C ALA A 95 6.84 -19.76 -6.33
N ASP A 96 6.84 -18.54 -6.89
CA ASP A 96 7.98 -18.05 -7.67
C ASP A 96 9.23 -17.91 -6.80
N TYR A 97 9.10 -17.42 -5.57
CA TYR A 97 10.21 -17.34 -4.60
C TYR A 97 10.73 -18.73 -4.23
N ALA A 98 9.84 -19.73 -4.06
CA ALA A 98 10.23 -21.10 -3.74
C ALA A 98 11.09 -21.76 -4.83
N THR A 99 11.02 -21.29 -6.08
CA THR A 99 11.89 -21.79 -7.18
C THR A 99 13.38 -21.47 -6.95
N VAL A 100 13.68 -20.41 -6.17
CA VAL A 100 15.05 -19.94 -5.91
C VAL A 100 15.46 -20.23 -4.48
N VAL A 101 14.56 -20.07 -3.53
CA VAL A 101 14.81 -20.18 -2.08
C VAL A 101 13.69 -21.02 -1.41
N PRO A 102 13.61 -22.32 -1.67
CA PRO A 102 12.45 -23.17 -1.33
C PRO A 102 12.11 -23.19 0.17
N ASP A 103 13.11 -23.17 1.04
CA ASP A 103 12.92 -23.29 2.49
C ASP A 103 12.99 -21.96 3.22
N LEU A 104 13.08 -20.84 2.48
CA LEU A 104 13.19 -19.51 3.09
C LEU A 104 11.82 -19.03 3.57
N PRO A 105 11.71 -18.57 4.83
CA PRO A 105 10.50 -17.89 5.29
C PRO A 105 10.29 -16.59 4.53
N VAL A 106 9.12 -16.43 3.88
CA VAL A 106 8.77 -15.26 3.08
C VAL A 106 7.42 -14.69 3.51
N LEU A 107 7.41 -13.41 3.86
CA LEU A 107 6.21 -12.59 4.03
C LEU A 107 6.03 -11.72 2.79
N ARG A 108 5.02 -12.03 1.99
CA ARG A 108 4.61 -11.18 0.87
C ARG A 108 3.65 -10.10 1.36
N ILE A 109 3.93 -8.86 1.00
CA ILE A 109 3.11 -7.71 1.37
C ILE A 109 2.73 -6.88 0.16
N MET A 110 1.64 -6.13 0.28
CA MET A 110 1.23 -5.13 -0.70
C MET A 110 0.73 -3.88 0.03
N PRO A 111 1.60 -2.90 0.30
CA PRO A 111 1.20 -1.60 0.86
C PRO A 111 0.62 -0.70 -0.24
N ASN A 112 -0.17 0.30 0.16
CA ASN A 112 -0.59 1.37 -0.73
C ASN A 112 0.12 2.71 -0.44
N VAL A 113 -0.08 3.71 -1.32
CA VAL A 113 0.58 5.02 -1.24
C VAL A 113 0.32 5.77 0.09
N ASN A 114 -0.79 5.49 0.76
CA ASN A 114 -1.18 6.16 1.99
C ASN A 114 -0.29 5.80 3.20
N VAL A 115 0.58 4.79 3.10
CA VAL A 115 1.63 4.51 4.10
C VAL A 115 2.51 5.73 4.34
N ALA A 116 2.68 6.60 3.34
CA ALA A 116 3.49 7.81 3.44
C ALA A 116 3.00 8.79 4.53
N ILE A 117 1.72 8.74 4.87
CA ILE A 117 1.10 9.57 5.91
C ILE A 117 0.66 8.75 7.12
N GLY A 118 1.00 7.44 7.18
CA GLY A 118 0.60 6.50 8.23
C GLY A 118 -0.89 6.15 8.24
N ALA A 119 -1.51 6.23 7.09
CA ALA A 119 -2.89 5.83 6.83
C ALA A 119 -2.95 4.76 5.73
N GLY A 120 -1.92 3.92 5.65
CA GLY A 120 -1.81 2.86 4.66
C GLY A 120 -2.78 1.72 4.92
N MET A 121 -3.00 0.92 3.87
CA MET A 121 -3.59 -0.40 3.96
C MET A 121 -2.61 -1.38 3.33
N THR A 122 -2.20 -2.42 4.08
CA THR A 122 -1.19 -3.38 3.63
C THR A 122 -1.73 -4.80 3.71
N ALA A 123 -1.79 -5.50 2.57
CA ALA A 123 -2.05 -6.93 2.55
C ALA A 123 -0.82 -7.72 3.01
N LEU A 124 -1.04 -8.84 3.69
CA LEU A 124 -0.01 -9.74 4.19
C LEU A 124 -0.37 -11.19 3.86
N VAL A 125 0.60 -11.96 3.36
CA VAL A 125 0.52 -13.43 3.27
C VAL A 125 1.91 -14.02 3.46
N GLY A 126 2.03 -15.07 4.29
CA GLY A 126 3.25 -15.83 4.51
C GLY A 126 3.24 -17.15 3.75
N ASN A 127 4.43 -17.69 3.43
CA ASN A 127 4.57 -19.08 3.03
C ASN A 127 4.59 -20.01 4.26
N ASP A 128 4.55 -21.34 4.04
CA ASP A 128 4.51 -22.34 5.12
C ASP A 128 5.79 -22.38 5.97
N ALA A 129 6.90 -21.85 5.48
CA ALA A 129 8.15 -21.76 6.24
C ALA A 129 8.18 -20.58 7.22
N LEU A 130 7.28 -19.60 7.08
CA LEU A 130 7.21 -18.43 7.96
C LEU A 130 6.59 -18.79 9.30
N THR A 131 7.30 -18.53 10.40
CA THR A 131 6.75 -18.79 11.73
C THR A 131 5.69 -17.76 12.14
N PRO A 132 4.79 -18.10 13.09
CA PRO A 132 3.82 -17.14 13.64
C PRO A 132 4.49 -15.88 14.21
N GLU A 133 5.66 -16.01 14.84
CA GLU A 133 6.42 -14.90 15.42
C GLU A 133 6.98 -13.97 14.34
N GLN A 134 7.51 -14.54 13.25
CA GLN A 134 7.98 -13.76 12.10
C GLN A 134 6.83 -13.04 11.41
N TYR A 135 5.68 -13.71 11.25
CA TYR A 135 4.48 -13.07 10.71
C TYR A 135 4.03 -11.90 11.58
N ALA A 136 3.93 -12.10 12.90
CA ALA A 136 3.54 -11.05 13.84
C ALA A 136 4.52 -9.87 13.84
N ALA A 137 5.83 -10.14 13.78
CA ALA A 137 6.86 -9.10 13.68
C ALA A 137 6.71 -8.27 12.38
N GLY A 138 6.49 -8.94 11.24
CA GLY A 138 6.21 -8.28 9.97
C GLY A 138 4.92 -7.46 10.02
N GLN A 139 3.86 -7.98 10.59
CA GLN A 139 2.60 -7.27 10.78
C GLN A 139 2.79 -5.99 11.60
N GLN A 140 3.43 -6.07 12.76
CA GLN A 140 3.70 -4.91 13.63
C GLN A 140 4.49 -3.81 12.91
N LEU A 141 5.43 -4.19 12.05
CA LEU A 141 6.21 -3.24 11.26
C LEU A 141 5.31 -2.40 10.33
N PHE A 142 4.26 -3.00 9.74
CA PHE A 142 3.35 -2.32 8.84
C PHE A 142 2.16 -1.68 9.55
N ASP A 143 1.75 -2.18 10.71
CA ASP A 143 0.76 -1.52 11.59
C ASP A 143 1.25 -0.15 12.09
N ALA A 144 2.58 0.05 12.17
CA ALA A 144 3.17 1.36 12.49
C ALA A 144 2.91 2.45 11.43
N ILE A 145 2.50 2.08 10.22
CA ILE A 145 2.27 3.00 9.09
C ILE A 145 0.88 2.90 8.46
N GLY A 146 -0.05 2.23 9.15
CA GLY A 146 -1.44 2.08 8.71
C GLY A 146 -2.08 0.84 9.31
N ALA A 147 -3.08 0.31 8.62
CA ALA A 147 -3.72 -0.95 8.95
C ALA A 147 -3.17 -2.09 8.08
N THR A 148 -3.20 -3.30 8.61
CA THR A 148 -2.84 -4.52 7.87
C THR A 148 -4.03 -5.46 7.73
N SER A 149 -4.01 -6.32 6.70
CA SER A 149 -4.99 -7.37 6.48
C SER A 149 -4.31 -8.64 6.02
N ALA A 150 -4.55 -9.74 6.73
CA ALA A 150 -4.21 -11.07 6.26
C ALA A 150 -5.21 -11.49 5.19
N ILE A 151 -4.72 -11.78 3.98
CA ILE A 151 -5.55 -12.24 2.86
C ILE A 151 -4.89 -13.44 2.17
N ALA A 152 -5.67 -14.26 1.48
CA ALA A 152 -5.11 -15.32 0.67
C ALA A 152 -4.35 -14.74 -0.54
N GLU A 153 -3.28 -15.39 -0.98
CA GLU A 153 -2.46 -14.88 -2.08
C GLU A 153 -3.26 -14.70 -3.39
N LYS A 154 -4.22 -15.59 -3.65
CA LYS A 154 -5.12 -15.50 -4.81
C LYS A 154 -5.96 -14.22 -4.85
N ASP A 155 -6.16 -13.56 -3.70
CA ASP A 155 -7.00 -12.36 -3.56
C ASP A 155 -6.18 -11.06 -3.68
N PHE A 156 -4.85 -11.15 -3.91
CA PHE A 156 -3.98 -9.98 -4.09
C PHE A 156 -4.40 -9.08 -5.26
N PRO A 157 -4.85 -9.60 -6.43
CA PRO A 157 -5.38 -8.74 -7.51
C PRO A 157 -6.60 -7.92 -7.07
N THR A 158 -7.52 -8.53 -6.33
CA THR A 158 -8.69 -7.83 -5.76
C THR A 158 -8.26 -6.77 -4.74
N PHE A 159 -7.33 -7.11 -3.84
CA PHE A 159 -6.75 -6.15 -2.89
C PHE A 159 -6.03 -5.00 -3.62
N SER A 160 -5.28 -5.29 -4.68
CA SER A 160 -4.60 -4.28 -5.51
C SER A 160 -5.61 -3.27 -6.07
N ALA A 161 -6.75 -3.73 -6.56
CA ALA A 161 -7.81 -2.85 -7.04
C ALA A 161 -8.45 -2.02 -5.92
N LEU A 162 -8.77 -2.65 -4.76
CA LEU A 162 -9.47 -2.02 -3.65
C LEU A 162 -8.60 -1.10 -2.80
N ALA A 163 -7.28 -1.34 -2.70
CA ALA A 163 -6.39 -0.58 -1.84
C ALA A 163 -5.20 0.05 -2.58
N GLY A 164 -4.64 -0.64 -3.58
CA GLY A 164 -3.49 -0.15 -4.34
C GLY A 164 -3.87 0.95 -5.34
N SER A 165 -4.92 0.70 -6.14
CA SER A 165 -5.38 1.62 -7.20
C SER A 165 -6.44 2.61 -6.73
N SER A 166 -7.27 2.24 -5.76
CA SER A 166 -8.38 3.06 -5.27
C SER A 166 -8.01 4.46 -4.74
N PRO A 167 -6.80 4.75 -4.23
CA PRO A 167 -6.43 6.13 -3.93
C PRO A 167 -6.65 7.08 -5.12
N ALA A 168 -6.35 6.63 -6.36
CA ALA A 168 -6.61 7.42 -7.56
C ALA A 168 -8.13 7.65 -7.79
N TYR A 169 -8.96 6.64 -7.52
CA TYR A 169 -10.43 6.74 -7.66
C TYR A 169 -11.02 7.69 -6.62
N ILE A 170 -10.49 7.66 -5.39
CA ILE A 170 -10.90 8.58 -4.33
C ILE A 170 -10.46 10.01 -4.66
N TYR A 171 -9.24 10.23 -5.20
CA TYR A 171 -8.82 11.55 -5.65
C TYR A 171 -9.72 12.06 -6.77
N PHE A 172 -10.11 11.20 -7.71
CA PHE A 172 -11.05 11.55 -8.78
C PHE A 172 -12.44 11.91 -8.24
N PHE A 173 -12.96 11.17 -7.28
CA PHE A 173 -14.21 11.47 -6.59
C PHE A 173 -14.16 12.83 -5.87
N ILE A 174 -13.10 13.08 -5.10
CA ILE A 174 -12.88 14.36 -4.41
C ILE A 174 -12.81 15.52 -5.41
N ASP A 175 -12.10 15.35 -6.54
CA ASP A 175 -12.04 16.39 -7.58
C ASP A 175 -13.39 16.63 -8.24
N ALA A 176 -14.19 15.58 -8.49
CA ALA A 176 -15.55 15.71 -9.02
C ALA A 176 -16.45 16.52 -8.06
N MET A 177 -16.43 16.20 -6.76
CA MET A 177 -17.15 17.00 -5.74
C MET A 177 -16.67 18.45 -5.70
N ALA A 178 -15.35 18.67 -5.77
CA ALA A 178 -14.79 20.01 -5.76
C ALA A 178 -15.20 20.83 -7.01
N ARG A 179 -15.26 20.20 -8.19
CA ARG A 179 -15.79 20.84 -9.42
C ARG A 179 -17.25 21.23 -9.28
N ALA A 180 -18.07 20.37 -8.67
CA ALA A 180 -19.47 20.70 -8.37
C ALA A 180 -19.54 21.90 -7.42
N GLY A 181 -18.71 21.95 -6.37
CA GLY A 181 -18.62 23.11 -5.48
C GLY A 181 -18.25 24.40 -6.21
N VAL A 182 -17.29 24.34 -7.14
CA VAL A 182 -16.90 25.50 -7.98
C VAL A 182 -18.05 25.95 -8.88
N LYS A 183 -18.78 25.01 -9.49
CA LYS A 183 -19.98 25.31 -10.29
C LYS A 183 -21.02 26.10 -9.49
N HIS A 184 -21.09 25.90 -8.17
CA HIS A 184 -22.00 26.58 -7.26
C HIS A 184 -21.35 27.74 -6.48
N GLY A 185 -20.20 28.27 -6.93
CA GLY A 185 -19.60 29.53 -6.46
C GLY A 185 -18.52 29.41 -5.41
N LEU A 186 -18.11 28.23 -4.98
CA LEU A 186 -16.95 28.08 -4.09
C LEU A 186 -15.63 28.25 -4.85
N SER A 187 -14.60 28.72 -4.15
CA SER A 187 -13.24 28.62 -4.71
C SER A 187 -12.79 27.15 -4.82
N LYS A 188 -11.95 26.84 -5.80
CA LYS A 188 -11.44 25.47 -5.99
C LYS A 188 -10.74 24.93 -4.74
N ASP A 189 -9.94 25.78 -4.07
CA ASP A 189 -9.21 25.39 -2.85
C ASP A 189 -10.18 25.05 -1.71
N ALA A 190 -11.18 25.91 -1.45
CA ALA A 190 -12.18 25.64 -0.42
C ALA A 190 -13.00 24.37 -0.75
N ALA A 191 -13.48 24.23 -1.98
CA ALA A 191 -14.27 23.07 -2.41
C ALA A 191 -13.47 21.77 -2.28
N THR A 192 -12.17 21.77 -2.63
CA THR A 192 -11.29 20.60 -2.49
C THR A 192 -11.10 20.21 -1.03
N LYS A 193 -10.84 21.18 -0.14
CA LYS A 193 -10.66 20.91 1.30
C LYS A 193 -11.95 20.35 1.93
N ILE A 194 -13.10 20.93 1.60
CA ILE A 194 -14.40 20.46 2.08
C ILE A 194 -14.66 19.02 1.63
N ALA A 195 -14.50 18.73 0.33
CA ALA A 195 -14.72 17.41 -0.23
C ALA A 195 -13.76 16.35 0.38
N ALA A 196 -12.48 16.69 0.53
CA ALA A 196 -11.51 15.80 1.12
C ALA A 196 -11.82 15.50 2.60
N GLN A 197 -12.18 16.51 3.40
CA GLN A 197 -12.53 16.32 4.81
C GLN A 197 -13.82 15.52 4.97
N ALA A 198 -14.84 15.75 4.13
CA ALA A 198 -16.07 14.98 4.15
C ALA A 198 -15.82 13.50 3.80
N THR A 199 -14.98 13.22 2.79
CA THR A 199 -14.59 11.87 2.41
C THR A 199 -13.85 11.16 3.53
N LEU A 200 -12.87 11.83 4.16
CA LEU A 200 -12.11 11.31 5.30
C LEU A 200 -13.03 10.94 6.47
N GLY A 201 -13.92 11.85 6.88
CA GLY A 201 -14.85 11.63 7.99
C GLY A 201 -15.81 10.48 7.72
N SER A 202 -16.33 10.38 6.48
CA SER A 202 -17.21 9.27 6.09
C SER A 202 -16.49 7.92 6.13
N ALA A 203 -15.25 7.83 5.64
CA ALA A 203 -14.45 6.62 5.74
C ALA A 203 -14.18 6.22 7.19
N GLN A 204 -13.85 7.20 8.06
CA GLN A 204 -13.65 6.95 9.48
C GLN A 204 -14.92 6.44 10.16
N ASN A 205 -16.10 6.97 9.81
CA ASN A 205 -17.37 6.48 10.33
C ASN A 205 -17.64 5.02 9.94
N VAL A 206 -17.33 4.63 8.70
CA VAL A 206 -17.44 3.22 8.27
C VAL A 206 -16.52 2.32 9.08
N LEU A 207 -15.26 2.72 9.31
CA LEU A 207 -14.30 1.93 10.08
C LEU A 207 -14.61 1.85 11.57
N ALA A 208 -15.27 2.87 12.13
CA ALA A 208 -15.62 2.95 13.55
C ALA A 208 -17.00 2.35 13.89
N SER A 209 -17.79 1.96 12.89
CA SER A 209 -19.16 1.49 13.05
C SER A 209 -19.29 -0.01 12.76
N ASP A 210 -20.13 -0.69 13.51
CA ASP A 210 -20.57 -2.07 13.20
C ASP A 210 -21.67 -2.12 12.13
N LYS A 211 -22.12 -0.95 11.62
CA LYS A 211 -23.16 -0.84 10.60
C LYS A 211 -22.59 -0.98 9.21
N ILE A 212 -23.36 -1.58 8.32
CA ILE A 212 -23.04 -1.60 6.89
C ILE A 212 -23.17 -0.18 6.28
N PRO A 213 -22.49 0.13 5.18
CA PRO A 213 -22.53 1.47 4.57
C PRO A 213 -23.95 1.97 4.25
N PHE A 214 -24.89 1.08 3.85
CA PHE A 214 -26.28 1.49 3.58
C PHE A 214 -26.99 2.00 4.84
N ASP A 215 -26.77 1.40 6.00
CA ASP A 215 -27.34 1.89 7.26
C ASP A 215 -26.84 3.29 7.62
N LEU A 216 -25.57 3.58 7.29
CA LEU A 216 -24.96 4.90 7.49
C LEU A 216 -25.53 5.93 6.52
N ILE A 217 -25.84 5.53 5.27
CA ILE A 217 -26.55 6.36 4.29
C ILE A 217 -27.93 6.74 4.82
N ASP A 218 -28.68 5.78 5.33
CA ASP A 218 -30.05 6.02 5.86
C ASP A 218 -30.05 7.01 7.03
N GLN A 219 -29.01 7.00 7.89
CA GLN A 219 -28.91 7.94 9.01
C GLN A 219 -28.79 9.40 8.57
N VAL A 220 -28.28 9.68 7.38
CA VAL A 220 -28.10 11.02 6.84
C VAL A 220 -29.10 11.36 5.73
N SER A 221 -30.08 10.47 5.50
CA SER A 221 -31.06 10.54 4.41
C SER A 221 -32.49 10.68 4.95
N SER A 222 -32.86 11.90 5.34
CA SER A 222 -34.24 12.15 5.77
C SER A 222 -35.26 12.03 4.60
N PRO A 223 -36.50 11.55 4.85
CA PRO A 223 -37.52 11.42 3.81
C PRO A 223 -37.74 12.75 3.06
N GLY A 224 -37.65 12.73 1.73
CA GLY A 224 -37.79 13.93 0.87
C GLY A 224 -36.66 14.94 0.98
N GLY A 225 -35.57 14.58 1.70
CA GLY A 225 -34.40 15.46 1.94
C GLY A 225 -33.46 15.60 0.75
N THR A 226 -32.56 16.57 0.85
CA THR A 226 -31.60 16.90 -0.21
C THR A 226 -30.60 15.76 -0.46
N THR A 227 -30.24 15.00 0.58
CA THR A 227 -29.36 13.83 0.46
C THR A 227 -29.98 12.76 -0.43
N VAL A 228 -31.27 12.43 -0.23
CA VAL A 228 -31.96 11.43 -1.05
C VAL A 228 -32.00 11.87 -2.51
N ALA A 229 -32.34 13.15 -2.77
CA ALA A 229 -32.37 13.68 -4.14
C ALA A 229 -31.01 13.57 -4.83
N GLY A 230 -29.92 13.86 -4.12
CA GLY A 230 -28.55 13.71 -4.63
C GLY A 230 -28.17 12.25 -4.90
N LEU A 231 -28.49 11.32 -3.98
CA LEU A 231 -28.22 9.89 -4.14
C LEU A 231 -28.94 9.31 -5.36
N LEU A 232 -30.25 9.60 -5.52
CA LEU A 232 -31.01 9.11 -6.67
C LEU A 232 -30.46 9.64 -8.00
N ALA A 233 -30.05 10.90 -8.06
CA ALA A 233 -29.42 11.46 -9.25
C ALA A 233 -28.05 10.78 -9.57
N MET A 234 -27.25 10.44 -8.55
CA MET A 234 -26.00 9.70 -8.74
C MET A 234 -26.26 8.26 -9.19
N GLU A 235 -27.27 7.61 -8.64
CA GLU A 235 -27.68 6.26 -9.04
C GLU A 235 -28.16 6.23 -10.50
N GLU A 236 -29.04 7.17 -10.90
CA GLU A 236 -29.51 7.35 -12.29
C GLU A 236 -28.31 7.56 -13.25
N ALA A 237 -27.31 8.32 -12.82
CA ALA A 237 -26.08 8.53 -13.59
C ALA A 237 -25.15 7.28 -13.62
N GLY A 238 -25.50 6.19 -12.94
CA GLY A 238 -24.76 4.93 -12.97
C GLY A 238 -23.51 4.92 -12.08
N PHE A 239 -23.48 5.69 -11.01
CA PHE A 239 -22.29 5.80 -10.12
C PHE A 239 -21.82 4.45 -9.62
N MET A 240 -22.71 3.60 -9.06
CA MET A 240 -22.33 2.27 -8.57
C MET A 240 -21.75 1.39 -9.68
N THR A 241 -22.37 1.40 -10.86
CA THR A 241 -21.89 0.66 -12.03
C THR A 241 -20.51 1.13 -12.47
N ALA A 242 -20.25 2.44 -12.45
CA ALA A 242 -18.96 3.00 -12.82
C ALA A 242 -17.85 2.55 -11.86
N VAL A 243 -18.13 2.54 -10.56
CA VAL A 243 -17.16 2.07 -9.52
C VAL A 243 -16.87 0.58 -9.71
N VAL A 244 -17.89 -0.28 -9.84
CA VAL A 244 -17.71 -1.72 -10.03
C VAL A 244 -16.90 -2.01 -11.29
N LYS A 245 -17.26 -1.41 -12.43
CA LYS A 245 -16.51 -1.56 -13.69
C LYS A 245 -15.06 -1.10 -13.59
N GLY A 246 -14.77 -0.05 -12.82
CA GLY A 246 -13.42 0.43 -12.58
C GLY A 246 -12.58 -0.60 -11.82
N ILE A 247 -13.15 -1.21 -10.79
CA ILE A 247 -12.52 -2.30 -10.03
C ILE A 247 -12.30 -3.52 -10.92
N ASP A 248 -13.32 -3.97 -11.66
CA ASP A 248 -13.23 -5.13 -12.56
C ASP A 248 -12.13 -4.95 -13.61
N ALA A 249 -12.06 -3.77 -14.24
CA ALA A 249 -11.04 -3.45 -15.24
C ALA A 249 -9.62 -3.47 -14.63
N THR A 250 -9.48 -3.05 -13.37
CA THR A 250 -8.19 -3.09 -12.66
C THR A 250 -7.76 -4.53 -12.38
N ILE A 251 -8.67 -5.37 -11.91
CA ILE A 251 -8.42 -6.78 -11.64
C ILE A 251 -8.05 -7.51 -12.94
N ALA A 252 -8.81 -7.32 -14.01
CA ALA A 252 -8.55 -7.92 -15.32
C ALA A 252 -7.15 -7.52 -15.84
N LYS A 253 -6.77 -6.25 -15.67
CA LYS A 253 -5.43 -5.77 -16.06
C LYS A 253 -4.31 -6.38 -15.23
N GLU A 254 -4.50 -6.53 -13.92
CA GLU A 254 -3.55 -7.19 -13.01
C GLU A 254 -3.34 -8.66 -13.39
N LEU A 255 -4.42 -9.35 -13.78
CA LEU A 255 -4.40 -10.75 -14.24
C LEU A 255 -3.90 -10.93 -15.68
N GLY A 256 -3.68 -9.85 -16.43
CA GLY A 256 -3.26 -9.93 -17.83
C GLY A 256 -4.36 -10.32 -18.81
N GLU A 257 -5.62 -10.16 -18.42
CA GLU A 257 -6.83 -10.54 -19.19
C GLU A 257 -7.33 -9.44 -20.15
N SER A 258 -6.64 -8.28 -20.23
CA SER A 258 -7.04 -7.11 -21.03
C SER A 258 -6.01 -6.70 -22.06
#